data_be65bd8fb98ee1f3866d38a8dc188fdb
#
_entry.id   be65bd8fb98ee1f3866d38a8dc188fdb
#
_cell.length_a   1.000
_cell.length_b   1.000
_cell.length_c   1.000
_cell.angle_alpha   90.00
_cell.angle_beta   90.00
_cell.angle_gamma   90.00
#
_symmetry.space_group_name_H-M   'P 1'
#
loop_
_entity.id
_entity.type
_entity.pdbx_description
1 polymer ?
#
loop_
_entity_poly.entity_id
_entity_poly.type
_entity_poly.pdbx_seq_one_letter_code
_entity_poly.pdbx_strand_id
1 'polypeptide(L)'
;RPRAHRKDASAEPPPRMKNSSQIGYTFFSALALLMLPQSVWAAGAVATTTAAAAPTALSVSLLIFFVLLAIGVSFVCSLAESVLLSMTPSFIADVQETSPKKAAMLKSLKVDNIDQSLAAILTLNTVAHTLGSIGAGAQATIVFGSAWFGLFSAIMTLAILFLSEIIPKTLGTVYWRQLSGMVAYFVRGIIMILYPLIWVSERLTKLLVRGKETQTFSRREFAALASIGEESGQIDPLESRIIRNLLAFGAIKVEDIMTPRSVMLAFEENKTVAELLVDRPKLTFSRLPIYDGDLDNITGFVLKTDMLLAKVNHAMHKPLTQFKRDITFVFSKMKLFDLLELMLKNRIHIAITVGEYGEVKGLVTLEDVFETLLGLEIVDEIDRVEDMQALARQMMDRRVERLGMKL
;
A
#
# COMPACT_ATOMS: atom_id res chain seq x y z
N ARG A 1 -45.86 -43.29 -19.50
CA ARG A 1 -45.02 -42.85 -20.62
C ARG A 1 -45.60 -41.61 -21.25
N PRO A 2 -44.88 -40.47 -21.40
CA PRO A 2 -43.82 -40.32 -22.37
C PRO A 2 -42.59 -39.55 -21.84
N ARG A 3 -41.55 -39.55 -22.70
CA ARG A 3 -40.15 -39.22 -22.58
C ARG A 3 -39.85 -37.75 -22.28
N ALA A 4 -38.91 -37.53 -21.40
CA ALA A 4 -38.23 -36.27 -21.12
C ALA A 4 -37.27 -35.89 -22.24
N HIS A 5 -37.33 -34.67 -22.71
CA HIS A 5 -36.30 -34.01 -23.53
C HIS A 5 -35.28 -33.34 -22.60
N ARG A 6 -34.07 -33.88 -22.60
CA ARG A 6 -32.88 -33.30 -22.06
C ARG A 6 -32.33 -32.28 -23.08
N LYS A 7 -32.35 -30.98 -22.76
CA LYS A 7 -31.61 -29.96 -23.52
C LYS A 7 -30.20 -29.89 -22.95
N ASP A 8 -29.25 -30.33 -23.78
CA ASP A 8 -27.82 -30.13 -23.56
C ASP A 8 -27.52 -28.63 -23.70
N ALA A 9 -27.07 -28.02 -22.61
CA ALA A 9 -26.47 -26.70 -22.63
C ALA A 9 -25.00 -26.87 -23.08
N SER A 10 -24.72 -26.53 -24.35
CA SER A 10 -23.39 -26.44 -24.91
C SER A 10 -22.63 -25.29 -24.20
N ALA A 11 -21.64 -25.64 -23.40
CA ALA A 11 -20.68 -24.71 -22.82
C ALA A 11 -19.82 -24.12 -23.95
N GLU A 12 -19.84 -22.80 -24.11
CA GLU A 12 -18.90 -22.07 -24.97
C GLU A 12 -17.47 -22.25 -24.41
N PRO A 13 -16.48 -22.52 -25.27
CA PRO A 13 -15.09 -22.60 -24.83
C PRO A 13 -14.57 -21.18 -24.48
N PRO A 14 -13.68 -21.07 -23.46
CA PRO A 14 -13.12 -19.78 -23.06
C PRO A 14 -12.31 -19.13 -24.21
N PRO A 15 -12.24 -17.80 -24.28
CA PRO A 15 -11.52 -17.10 -25.35
C PRO A 15 -10.04 -17.47 -25.33
N ARG A 16 -9.54 -17.96 -26.46
CA ARG A 16 -8.13 -18.27 -26.68
C ARG A 16 -7.29 -17.02 -26.43
N MET A 17 -6.44 -17.05 -25.40
CA MET A 17 -5.37 -16.08 -25.21
C MET A 17 -4.48 -16.07 -26.48
N LYS A 18 -4.49 -14.93 -27.18
CA LYS A 18 -3.56 -14.70 -28.30
C LYS A 18 -2.14 -14.76 -27.77
N ASN A 19 -1.37 -15.66 -28.34
CA ASN A 19 0.01 -15.97 -28.08
C ASN A 19 0.90 -14.72 -27.95
N SER A 20 1.26 -14.36 -26.74
CA SER A 20 2.24 -13.30 -26.44
C SER A 20 3.65 -13.61 -26.96
N SER A 21 3.91 -14.87 -27.30
CA SER A 21 5.18 -15.31 -27.87
C SER A 21 5.41 -14.83 -29.32
N GLN A 22 4.38 -14.64 -30.12
CA GLN A 22 4.55 -14.15 -31.50
C GLN A 22 4.88 -12.66 -31.57
N ILE A 23 4.45 -11.86 -30.60
CA ILE A 23 4.82 -10.42 -30.55
C ILE A 23 6.29 -10.26 -30.16
N GLY A 24 6.81 -11.11 -29.30
CA GLY A 24 8.24 -11.12 -28.93
C GLY A 24 9.15 -11.46 -30.12
N TYR A 25 8.79 -12.45 -30.94
CA TYR A 25 9.61 -12.86 -32.09
C TYR A 25 9.62 -11.83 -33.22
N THR A 26 8.50 -11.14 -33.45
CA THR A 26 8.44 -10.07 -34.48
C THR A 26 9.21 -8.83 -34.05
N PHE A 27 9.26 -8.51 -32.73
CA PHE A 27 10.05 -7.41 -32.21
C PHE A 27 11.56 -7.73 -32.26
N PHE A 28 11.94 -8.95 -31.92
CA PHE A 28 13.34 -9.41 -32.01
C PHE A 28 13.85 -9.52 -33.45
N SER A 29 13.02 -9.96 -34.39
CA SER A 29 13.39 -10.01 -35.80
C SER A 29 13.47 -8.64 -36.45
N ALA A 30 12.63 -7.68 -36.05
CA ALA A 30 12.73 -6.30 -36.49
C ALA A 30 13.97 -5.59 -35.93
N LEU A 31 14.36 -5.87 -34.67
CA LEU A 31 15.57 -5.37 -34.04
C LEU A 31 16.84 -6.00 -34.66
N ALA A 32 16.79 -7.29 -35.03
CA ALA A 32 17.87 -7.98 -35.72
C ALA A 32 18.07 -7.46 -37.18
N LEU A 33 16.99 -7.04 -37.84
CA LEU A 33 17.07 -6.41 -39.16
C LEU A 33 17.66 -4.98 -39.09
N LEU A 34 17.45 -4.26 -38.00
CA LEU A 34 18.07 -2.95 -37.73
C LEU A 34 19.57 -3.07 -37.35
N MET A 35 20.01 -4.27 -36.94
CA MET A 35 21.40 -4.56 -36.60
C MET A 35 22.19 -5.16 -37.79
N LEU A 36 21.63 -5.19 -39.02
CA LEU A 36 22.44 -5.46 -40.18
C LEU A 36 23.50 -4.34 -40.32
N PRO A 37 24.77 -4.71 -40.50
CA PRO A 37 25.86 -3.75 -40.45
C PRO A 37 25.64 -2.67 -41.51
N GLN A 38 25.54 -1.42 -41.07
CA GLN A 38 25.51 -0.22 -41.94
C GLN A 38 26.78 -0.03 -42.73
N SER A 39 27.66 -1.01 -42.76
CA SER A 39 28.86 -1.07 -43.57
C SER A 39 28.66 -0.97 -45.06
N VAL A 40 27.40 -1.13 -45.53
CA VAL A 40 27.08 -1.03 -46.96
C VAL A 40 26.85 0.42 -47.43
N TRP A 41 26.58 1.36 -46.50
CA TRP A 41 26.33 2.78 -46.86
C TRP A 41 27.54 3.70 -46.65
N ALA A 42 28.58 3.24 -45.99
CA ALA A 42 29.82 4.01 -45.75
C ALA A 42 30.88 3.85 -46.88
N ALA A 43 30.60 3.06 -47.91
CA ALA A 43 31.51 2.84 -49.04
C ALA A 43 31.62 4.03 -50.04
N GLY A 44 30.87 5.13 -49.81
CA GLY A 44 30.85 6.30 -50.68
C GLY A 44 31.65 7.53 -50.21
N ALA A 45 32.21 7.49 -49.03
CA ALA A 45 33.03 8.62 -48.52
C ALA A 45 34.51 8.38 -48.85
N VAL A 46 34.93 8.95 -49.97
CA VAL A 46 36.28 9.37 -50.35
C VAL A 46 37.39 8.84 -49.43
N ALA A 47 38.03 7.77 -49.86
CA ALA A 47 39.35 7.39 -49.39
C ALA A 47 40.39 8.43 -49.84
N THR A 48 40.46 9.55 -49.16
CA THR A 48 41.71 10.33 -49.15
C THR A 48 42.69 9.52 -48.29
N THR A 49 43.58 8.84 -48.99
CA THR A 49 44.81 8.27 -48.44
C THR A 49 45.69 9.39 -47.85
N THR A 50 45.32 9.89 -46.69
CA THR A 50 46.28 10.60 -45.84
C THR A 50 47.14 9.52 -45.21
N ALA A 51 48.44 9.56 -45.58
CA ALA A 51 49.47 8.78 -44.95
C ALA A 51 49.28 8.84 -43.43
N ALA A 52 49.29 7.69 -42.77
CA ALA A 52 49.10 7.57 -41.32
C ALA A 52 50.13 8.45 -40.63
N ALA A 53 49.73 9.64 -40.20
CA ALA A 53 50.56 10.50 -39.38
C ALA A 53 50.85 9.72 -38.09
N ALA A 54 52.10 9.64 -37.67
CA ALA A 54 52.47 8.97 -36.44
C ALA A 54 51.64 9.52 -35.28
N PRO A 55 51.16 8.66 -34.36
CA PRO A 55 50.30 9.09 -33.26
C PRO A 55 50.99 10.17 -32.46
N THR A 56 50.42 11.35 -32.42
CA THR A 56 50.95 12.47 -31.63
C THR A 56 50.56 12.28 -30.15
N ALA A 57 51.39 12.79 -29.24
CA ALA A 57 51.05 12.77 -27.80
C ALA A 57 49.68 13.41 -27.53
N LEU A 58 49.26 14.36 -28.37
CA LEU A 58 47.93 15.00 -28.30
C LEU A 58 46.82 14.04 -28.64
N SER A 59 46.95 13.21 -29.71
CA SER A 59 45.86 12.25 -30.06
C SER A 59 45.70 11.16 -29.03
N VAL A 60 46.77 10.71 -28.38
CA VAL A 60 46.71 9.77 -27.25
C VAL A 60 46.04 10.41 -26.02
N SER A 61 46.40 11.65 -25.68
CA SER A 61 45.78 12.34 -24.53
C SER A 61 44.29 12.62 -24.74
N LEU A 62 43.91 12.99 -25.97
CA LEU A 62 42.49 13.15 -26.33
C LEU A 62 41.71 11.81 -26.29
N LEU A 63 42.33 10.72 -26.74
CA LEU A 63 41.73 9.39 -26.62
C LEU A 63 41.42 9.05 -25.14
N ILE A 64 42.41 9.21 -24.28
CA ILE A 64 42.26 8.97 -22.82
C ILE A 64 41.19 9.89 -22.24
N PHE A 65 41.17 11.16 -22.60
CA PHE A 65 40.16 12.11 -22.14
C PHE A 65 38.74 11.67 -22.51
N PHE A 66 38.52 11.29 -23.79
CA PHE A 66 37.18 10.86 -24.24
C PHE A 66 36.77 9.54 -23.62
N VAL A 67 37.69 8.60 -23.42
CA VAL A 67 37.40 7.33 -22.71
C VAL A 67 37.02 7.61 -21.25
N LEU A 68 37.78 8.47 -20.55
CA LEU A 68 37.48 8.86 -19.18
C LEU A 68 36.17 9.65 -19.08
N LEU A 69 35.86 10.49 -20.07
CA LEU A 69 34.58 11.18 -20.16
C LEU A 69 33.43 10.19 -20.29
N ALA A 70 33.50 9.23 -21.23
CA ALA A 70 32.45 8.24 -21.46
C ALA A 70 32.23 7.33 -20.25
N ILE A 71 33.32 6.80 -19.65
CA ILE A 71 33.19 5.83 -18.56
C ILE A 71 33.03 6.53 -17.21
N GLY A 72 33.80 7.57 -16.92
CA GLY A 72 33.86 8.21 -15.60
C GLY A 72 32.60 9.03 -15.29
N VAL A 73 32.19 9.90 -16.21
CA VAL A 73 30.95 10.69 -16.01
C VAL A 73 29.75 9.79 -15.99
N SER A 74 29.68 8.80 -16.87
CA SER A 74 28.61 7.85 -16.89
C SER A 74 28.54 6.98 -15.64
N PHE A 75 29.68 6.55 -15.10
CA PHE A 75 29.78 5.85 -13.82
C PHE A 75 29.05 6.63 -12.70
N VAL A 76 29.40 7.93 -12.58
CA VAL A 76 28.78 8.78 -11.53
C VAL A 76 27.30 9.01 -11.78
N CYS A 77 26.88 9.16 -13.03
CA CYS A 77 25.46 9.29 -13.40
C CYS A 77 24.67 8.02 -13.07
N SER A 78 25.17 6.85 -13.45
CA SER A 78 24.53 5.56 -13.18
C SER A 78 24.46 5.25 -11.68
N LEU A 79 25.50 5.61 -10.93
CA LEU A 79 25.52 5.53 -9.48
C LEU A 79 24.44 6.44 -8.86
N ALA A 80 24.37 7.70 -9.32
CA ALA A 80 23.42 8.67 -8.83
C ALA A 80 21.96 8.26 -9.11
N GLU A 81 21.69 7.75 -10.31
CA GLU A 81 20.38 7.20 -10.70
C GLU A 81 19.96 6.08 -9.76
N SER A 82 20.84 5.11 -9.54
CA SER A 82 20.55 3.95 -8.71
C SER A 82 20.34 4.32 -7.24
N VAL A 83 21.15 5.22 -6.70
CA VAL A 83 20.97 5.76 -5.33
C VAL A 83 19.63 6.48 -5.20
N LEU A 84 19.30 7.35 -6.16
CA LEU A 84 18.05 8.13 -6.12
C LEU A 84 16.83 7.22 -6.20
N LEU A 85 16.85 6.19 -7.05
CA LEU A 85 15.76 5.24 -7.19
C LEU A 85 15.60 4.36 -5.94
N SER A 86 16.70 3.92 -5.33
CA SER A 86 16.68 3.04 -4.14
C SER A 86 16.29 3.75 -2.85
N MET A 87 16.33 5.08 -2.83
CA MET A 87 16.02 5.89 -1.65
C MET A 87 14.52 5.80 -1.32
N THR A 88 14.17 5.50 -0.06
CA THR A 88 12.77 5.39 0.40
C THR A 88 12.29 6.67 1.10
N PRO A 89 10.99 7.01 1.03
CA PRO A 89 10.43 8.13 1.78
C PRO A 89 10.61 8.01 3.30
N SER A 90 10.57 6.79 3.84
CA SER A 90 10.80 6.51 5.26
C SER A 90 12.21 6.90 5.71
N PHE A 91 13.23 6.62 4.91
CA PHE A 91 14.59 7.07 5.19
C PHE A 91 14.71 8.59 5.21
N ILE A 92 14.02 9.30 4.31
CA ILE A 92 14.02 10.77 4.29
C ILE A 92 13.41 11.32 5.57
N ALA A 93 12.32 10.68 6.08
CA ALA A 93 11.71 11.04 7.36
C ALA A 93 12.65 10.82 8.54
N ASP A 94 13.37 9.69 8.58
CA ASP A 94 14.38 9.40 9.60
C ASP A 94 15.54 10.42 9.60
N VAL A 95 16.05 10.76 8.40
CA VAL A 95 17.07 11.81 8.25
C VAL A 95 16.56 13.19 8.68
N GLN A 96 15.27 13.43 8.65
CA GLN A 96 14.68 14.72 9.06
C GLN A 96 14.89 15.00 10.55
N GLU A 97 14.90 13.96 11.39
CA GLU A 97 15.15 14.09 12.83
C GLU A 97 16.61 14.48 13.12
N THR A 98 17.57 13.96 12.34
CA THR A 98 19.00 14.16 12.59
C THR A 98 19.58 15.35 11.79
N SER A 99 19.10 15.61 10.58
CA SER A 99 19.65 16.59 9.65
C SER A 99 18.58 17.24 8.76
N PRO A 100 17.80 18.21 9.26
CA PRO A 100 16.65 18.80 8.54
C PRO A 100 17.02 19.39 7.15
N LYS A 101 18.18 20.01 7.03
CA LYS A 101 18.64 20.58 5.74
C LYS A 101 18.92 19.50 4.68
N LYS A 102 19.55 18.40 5.09
CA LYS A 102 19.81 17.26 4.21
C LYS A 102 18.50 16.59 3.81
N ALA A 103 17.61 16.35 4.74
CA ALA A 103 16.30 15.78 4.48
C ALA A 103 15.46 16.62 3.51
N ALA A 104 15.44 17.94 3.67
CA ALA A 104 14.73 18.84 2.76
C ALA A 104 15.27 18.74 1.32
N MET A 105 16.60 18.65 1.16
CA MET A 105 17.22 18.47 -0.15
C MET A 105 16.87 17.09 -0.76
N LEU A 106 16.97 16.01 0.02
CA LEU A 106 16.61 14.66 -0.43
C LEU A 106 15.13 14.57 -0.81
N LYS A 107 14.24 15.18 -0.01
CA LYS A 107 12.81 15.25 -0.30
C LYS A 107 12.55 15.98 -1.61
N SER A 108 13.17 17.14 -1.80
CA SER A 108 13.02 17.91 -3.04
C SER A 108 13.40 17.11 -4.28
N LEU A 109 14.50 16.34 -4.23
CA LEU A 109 15.00 15.57 -5.37
C LEU A 109 14.26 14.26 -5.61
N LYS A 110 13.82 13.57 -4.53
CA LYS A 110 13.22 12.23 -4.61
C LYS A 110 11.69 12.24 -4.62
N VAL A 111 11.05 13.18 -3.91
CA VAL A 111 9.59 13.20 -3.74
C VAL A 111 8.97 14.30 -4.57
N ASP A 112 9.47 15.54 -4.44
CA ASP A 112 8.81 16.69 -5.07
C ASP A 112 9.15 16.82 -6.55
N ASN A 113 10.41 16.51 -6.97
CA ASN A 113 10.92 16.72 -8.33
C ASN A 113 11.73 15.53 -8.87
N ILE A 114 11.24 14.31 -8.69
CA ILE A 114 11.97 13.10 -9.14
C ILE A 114 12.17 13.08 -10.65
N ASP A 115 11.16 13.47 -11.42
CA ASP A 115 11.24 13.49 -12.89
C ASP A 115 12.34 14.45 -13.38
N GLN A 116 12.45 15.60 -12.74
CA GLN A 116 13.52 16.58 -13.04
C GLN A 116 14.91 16.03 -12.69
N SER A 117 15.03 15.37 -11.54
CA SER A 117 16.29 14.77 -11.10
C SER A 117 16.74 13.66 -12.03
N LEU A 118 15.83 12.77 -12.43
CA LEU A 118 16.12 11.70 -13.38
C LEU A 118 16.43 12.23 -14.78
N ALA A 119 15.67 13.22 -15.27
CA ALA A 119 15.93 13.85 -16.55
C ALA A 119 17.32 14.48 -16.61
N ALA A 120 17.75 15.15 -15.53
CA ALA A 120 19.08 15.73 -15.43
C ALA A 120 20.19 14.67 -15.50
N ILE A 121 20.08 13.60 -14.75
CA ILE A 121 21.03 12.49 -14.72
C ILE A 121 21.11 11.82 -16.09
N LEU A 122 19.95 11.44 -16.67
CA LEU A 122 19.86 10.77 -17.97
C LEU A 122 20.44 11.64 -19.10
N THR A 123 20.17 12.95 -19.07
CA THR A 123 20.70 13.89 -20.06
C THR A 123 22.22 13.95 -20.00
N LEU A 124 22.80 14.12 -18.81
CA LEU A 124 24.25 14.16 -18.65
C LEU A 124 24.88 12.83 -19.04
N ASN A 125 24.27 11.72 -18.66
CA ASN A 125 24.73 10.39 -19.04
C ASN A 125 24.74 10.18 -20.56
N THR A 126 23.67 10.56 -21.25
CA THR A 126 23.58 10.46 -22.72
C THR A 126 24.63 11.34 -23.42
N VAL A 127 24.82 12.57 -22.93
CA VAL A 127 25.82 13.46 -23.49
C VAL A 127 27.22 12.88 -23.28
N ALA A 128 27.56 12.37 -22.09
CA ALA A 128 28.84 11.77 -21.80
C ALA A 128 29.12 10.52 -22.65
N HIS A 129 28.16 9.64 -22.81
CA HIS A 129 28.26 8.46 -23.67
C HIS A 129 28.46 8.85 -25.14
N THR A 130 27.62 9.75 -25.65
CA THR A 130 27.64 10.10 -27.07
C THR A 130 28.95 10.82 -27.44
N LEU A 131 29.25 11.91 -26.73
CA LEU A 131 30.46 12.68 -27.02
C LEU A 131 31.73 11.87 -26.72
N GLY A 132 31.72 11.14 -25.59
CA GLY A 132 32.88 10.33 -25.20
C GLY A 132 33.12 9.18 -26.17
N SER A 133 32.12 8.43 -26.59
CA SER A 133 32.26 7.30 -27.51
C SER A 133 32.65 7.75 -28.93
N ILE A 134 32.00 8.79 -29.44
CA ILE A 134 32.33 9.34 -30.77
C ILE A 134 33.77 9.89 -30.76
N GLY A 135 34.15 10.68 -29.75
CA GLY A 135 35.47 11.24 -29.62
C GLY A 135 36.54 10.16 -29.44
N ALA A 136 36.30 9.16 -28.59
CA ALA A 136 37.18 8.02 -28.41
C ALA A 136 37.37 7.21 -29.70
N GLY A 137 36.27 6.93 -30.43
CA GLY A 137 36.31 6.22 -31.71
C GLY A 137 37.14 6.97 -32.78
N ALA A 138 36.96 8.30 -32.90
CA ALA A 138 37.70 9.12 -33.81
C ALA A 138 39.20 9.13 -33.48
N GLN A 139 39.58 9.28 -32.21
CA GLN A 139 40.99 9.26 -31.79
C GLN A 139 41.60 7.87 -31.87
N ALA A 140 40.81 6.80 -31.60
CA ALA A 140 41.30 5.43 -31.74
C ALA A 140 41.69 5.07 -33.16
N THR A 141 40.98 5.57 -34.18
CA THR A 141 41.38 5.36 -35.60
C THR A 141 42.71 6.06 -35.95
N ILE A 142 43.00 7.21 -35.32
CA ILE A 142 44.26 7.93 -35.50
C ILE A 142 45.42 7.22 -34.78
N VAL A 143 45.17 6.73 -33.56
CA VAL A 143 46.18 6.12 -32.70
C VAL A 143 46.53 4.69 -33.12
N PHE A 144 45.48 3.87 -33.38
CA PHE A 144 45.63 2.42 -33.62
C PHE A 144 45.47 2.04 -35.10
N GLY A 145 44.99 2.95 -35.93
CA GLY A 145 44.64 2.67 -37.32
C GLY A 145 43.23 2.07 -37.47
N SER A 146 42.70 2.15 -38.71
CA SER A 146 41.33 1.71 -39.03
C SER A 146 41.12 0.20 -38.85
N ALA A 147 42.18 -0.62 -38.99
CA ALA A 147 42.10 -2.09 -38.81
C ALA A 147 41.70 -2.50 -37.39
N TRP A 148 42.05 -1.73 -36.36
CA TRP A 148 41.80 -2.00 -34.96
C TRP A 148 40.52 -1.38 -34.44
N PHE A 149 39.82 -0.57 -35.26
CA PHE A 149 38.59 0.14 -34.83
C PHE A 149 37.51 -0.79 -34.33
N GLY A 150 37.28 -1.94 -35.00
CA GLY A 150 36.28 -2.92 -34.60
C GLY A 150 36.56 -3.54 -33.22
N LEU A 151 37.80 -3.91 -32.94
CA LEU A 151 38.22 -4.45 -31.66
C LEU A 151 38.12 -3.39 -30.55
N PHE A 152 38.58 -2.16 -30.83
CA PHE A 152 38.44 -1.04 -29.87
C PHE A 152 36.97 -0.76 -29.54
N SER A 153 36.11 -0.71 -30.54
CA SER A 153 34.67 -0.48 -30.32
C SER A 153 34.02 -1.58 -29.48
N ALA A 154 34.38 -2.85 -29.70
CA ALA A 154 33.90 -3.97 -28.90
C ALA A 154 34.37 -3.86 -27.44
N ILE A 155 35.64 -3.58 -27.21
CA ILE A 155 36.20 -3.38 -25.86
C ILE A 155 35.55 -2.18 -25.18
N MET A 156 35.41 -1.06 -25.88
CA MET A 156 34.77 0.15 -25.35
C MET A 156 33.31 -0.09 -24.97
N THR A 157 32.57 -0.82 -25.80
CA THR A 157 31.17 -1.19 -25.50
C THR A 157 31.07 -2.04 -24.22
N LEU A 158 31.94 -3.05 -24.07
CA LEU A 158 31.98 -3.87 -22.85
C LEU A 158 32.43 -3.03 -21.64
N ALA A 159 33.42 -2.14 -21.81
CA ALA A 159 33.88 -1.26 -20.75
C ALA A 159 32.73 -0.32 -20.27
N ILE A 160 32.02 0.29 -21.20
CA ILE A 160 30.83 1.09 -20.86
C ILE A 160 29.81 0.25 -20.12
N LEU A 161 29.42 -0.91 -20.66
CA LEU A 161 28.39 -1.76 -20.07
C LEU A 161 28.76 -2.17 -18.63
N PHE A 162 29.97 -2.69 -18.43
CA PHE A 162 30.36 -3.21 -17.11
C PHE A 162 30.78 -2.10 -16.15
N LEU A 163 31.70 -1.20 -16.59
CA LEU A 163 32.30 -0.22 -15.69
C LEU A 163 31.41 0.99 -15.46
N SER A 164 30.59 1.39 -16.44
CA SER A 164 29.78 2.61 -16.28
C SER A 164 28.28 2.37 -16.05
N GLU A 165 27.79 1.13 -16.25
CA GLU A 165 26.37 0.83 -15.99
C GLU A 165 26.18 -0.24 -14.92
N ILE A 166 26.64 -1.48 -15.11
CA ILE A 166 26.33 -2.59 -14.21
C ILE A 166 26.94 -2.37 -12.83
N ILE A 167 28.25 -2.12 -12.77
CA ILE A 167 28.95 -1.97 -11.48
C ILE A 167 28.40 -0.77 -10.68
N PRO A 168 28.30 0.45 -11.24
CA PRO A 168 27.84 1.60 -10.44
C PRO A 168 26.38 1.48 -10.04
N LYS A 169 25.50 0.89 -10.87
CA LYS A 169 24.09 0.64 -10.49
C LYS A 169 24.00 -0.35 -9.32
N THR A 170 24.79 -1.40 -9.34
CA THR A 170 24.87 -2.35 -8.23
C THR A 170 25.40 -1.70 -6.96
N LEU A 171 26.49 -0.94 -7.04
CA LEU A 171 27.05 -0.20 -5.90
C LEU A 171 26.06 0.82 -5.35
N GLY A 172 25.39 1.56 -6.24
CA GLY A 172 24.38 2.54 -5.88
C GLY A 172 23.20 1.91 -5.14
N THR A 173 22.72 0.74 -5.58
CA THR A 173 21.63 0.02 -4.92
C THR A 173 22.02 -0.53 -3.54
N VAL A 174 23.28 -0.98 -3.37
CA VAL A 174 23.73 -1.55 -2.09
C VAL A 174 24.07 -0.44 -1.08
N TYR A 175 24.79 0.60 -1.51
CA TYR A 175 25.32 1.66 -0.64
C TYR A 175 24.52 2.96 -0.66
N TRP A 176 23.27 2.96 -1.13
CA TRP A 176 22.47 4.15 -1.33
C TRP A 176 22.33 5.04 -0.09
N ARG A 177 22.21 4.45 1.12
CA ARG A 177 22.08 5.21 2.38
C ARG A 177 23.32 6.10 2.64
N GLN A 178 24.50 5.54 2.45
CA GLN A 178 25.77 6.24 2.69
C GLN A 178 26.04 7.30 1.60
N LEU A 179 25.69 6.98 0.35
CA LEU A 179 25.92 7.81 -0.82
C LEU A 179 24.88 8.91 -1.02
N SER A 180 23.73 8.81 -0.34
CA SER A 180 22.57 9.71 -0.52
C SER A 180 22.93 11.19 -0.45
N GLY A 181 23.78 11.60 0.49
CA GLY A 181 24.18 13.00 0.66
C GLY A 181 25.05 13.51 -0.48
N MET A 182 26.09 12.75 -0.87
CA MET A 182 27.00 13.12 -1.97
C MET A 182 26.23 13.20 -3.29
N VAL A 183 25.38 12.20 -3.56
CA VAL A 183 24.54 12.15 -4.76
C VAL A 183 23.57 13.32 -4.81
N ALA A 184 22.98 13.71 -3.68
CA ALA A 184 22.06 14.85 -3.66
C ALA A 184 22.74 16.17 -4.05
N TYR A 185 23.94 16.43 -3.58
CA TYR A 185 24.71 17.60 -4.00
C TYR A 185 25.08 17.55 -5.49
N PHE A 186 25.50 16.39 -5.97
CA PHE A 186 25.84 16.17 -7.38
C PHE A 186 24.62 16.42 -8.28
N VAL A 187 23.48 15.80 -7.99
CA VAL A 187 22.25 15.94 -8.79
C VAL A 187 21.76 17.38 -8.79
N ARG A 188 21.79 18.07 -7.64
CA ARG A 188 21.45 19.49 -7.57
C ARG A 188 22.36 20.35 -8.45
N GLY A 189 23.67 20.06 -8.48
CA GLY A 189 24.60 20.74 -9.35
C GLY A 189 24.30 20.54 -10.83
N ILE A 190 23.99 19.30 -11.23
CA ILE A 190 23.62 18.99 -12.62
C ILE A 190 22.32 19.70 -13.02
N ILE A 191 21.29 19.67 -12.17
CA ILE A 191 20.02 20.36 -12.44
C ILE A 191 20.27 21.85 -12.70
N MET A 192 21.15 22.49 -11.92
CA MET A 192 21.46 23.89 -12.10
C MET A 192 22.14 24.17 -13.46
N ILE A 193 23.08 23.31 -13.89
CA ILE A 193 23.79 23.44 -15.15
C ILE A 193 22.91 23.15 -16.35
N LEU A 194 22.10 22.09 -16.26
CA LEU A 194 21.24 21.60 -17.36
C LEU A 194 19.83 22.16 -17.32
N TYR A 195 19.55 23.14 -16.46
CA TYR A 195 18.20 23.70 -16.28
C TYR A 195 17.45 24.03 -17.58
N PRO A 196 18.07 24.71 -18.58
CA PRO A 196 17.36 25.06 -19.81
C PRO A 196 16.91 23.80 -20.60
N LEU A 197 17.73 22.75 -20.59
CA LEU A 197 17.42 21.51 -21.31
C LEU A 197 16.36 20.69 -20.55
N ILE A 198 16.43 20.67 -19.23
CA ILE A 198 15.44 20.01 -18.37
C ILE A 198 14.08 20.70 -18.53
N TRP A 199 14.03 22.02 -18.59
CA TRP A 199 12.79 22.77 -18.81
C TRP A 199 12.09 22.36 -20.12
N VAL A 200 12.84 22.15 -21.20
CA VAL A 200 12.30 21.64 -22.46
C VAL A 200 11.72 20.23 -22.29
N SER A 201 12.47 19.35 -21.62
CA SER A 201 12.05 17.97 -21.35
C SER A 201 10.76 17.91 -20.52
N GLU A 202 10.66 18.73 -19.48
CA GLU A 202 9.43 18.82 -18.65
C GLU A 202 8.21 19.29 -19.44
N ARG A 203 8.42 20.26 -20.35
CA ARG A 203 7.32 20.72 -21.24
C ARG A 203 6.83 19.61 -22.14
N LEU A 204 7.76 18.82 -22.68
CA LEU A 204 7.42 17.68 -23.54
C LEU A 204 6.69 16.58 -22.72
N THR A 205 7.21 16.25 -21.56
CA THR A 205 6.58 15.26 -20.66
C THR A 205 5.19 15.69 -20.23
N LYS A 206 4.99 16.94 -19.84
CA LYS A 206 3.66 17.49 -19.51
C LYS A 206 2.68 17.45 -20.67
N LEU A 207 3.16 17.56 -21.89
CA LEU A 207 2.33 17.43 -23.09
C LEU A 207 1.86 15.99 -23.31
N LEU A 208 2.73 15.01 -23.00
CA LEU A 208 2.46 13.58 -23.19
C LEU A 208 1.64 12.98 -22.03
N VAL A 209 1.90 13.41 -20.78
CA VAL A 209 1.27 12.89 -19.55
C VAL A 209 0.18 13.86 -19.09
N ARG A 210 -0.88 14.05 -19.89
CA ARG A 210 -2.06 14.80 -19.45
C ARG A 210 -2.83 13.98 -18.40
N GLY A 211 -2.84 14.47 -17.13
CA GLY A 211 -3.87 14.11 -16.14
C GLY A 211 -3.65 12.84 -15.30
N LYS A 212 -2.43 12.34 -15.13
CA LYS A 212 -2.17 11.35 -14.07
C LYS A 212 -1.73 12.08 -12.81
N GLU A 213 -2.66 12.13 -11.84
CA GLU A 213 -2.35 12.52 -10.47
C GLU A 213 -1.31 11.55 -9.88
N THR A 214 -0.39 12.09 -9.11
CA THR A 214 0.56 11.32 -8.29
C THR A 214 -0.23 10.31 -7.46
N GLN A 215 0.08 9.04 -7.60
CA GLN A 215 -0.54 7.96 -6.85
C GLN A 215 -0.32 8.22 -5.35
N THR A 216 -1.37 8.67 -4.68
CA THR A 216 -1.41 8.68 -3.22
C THR A 216 -1.58 7.24 -2.75
N PHE A 217 -0.79 6.82 -1.77
CA PHE A 217 -0.90 5.49 -1.18
C PHE A 217 -2.34 5.21 -0.76
N SER A 218 -2.91 4.16 -1.31
CA SER A 218 -4.26 3.72 -0.95
C SER A 218 -4.23 2.98 0.40
N ARG A 219 -5.37 2.96 1.11
CA ARG A 219 -5.51 2.17 2.35
C ARG A 219 -5.16 0.70 2.15
N ARG A 220 -5.42 0.14 0.95
CA ARG A 220 -5.08 -1.24 0.58
C ARG A 220 -3.58 -1.46 0.48
N GLU A 221 -2.83 -0.47 -0.03
CA GLU A 221 -1.37 -0.54 -0.09
C GLU A 221 -0.74 -0.49 1.30
N PHE A 222 -1.28 0.33 2.23
CA PHE A 222 -0.84 0.30 3.63
C PHE A 222 -1.11 -1.05 4.30
N ALA A 223 -2.27 -1.67 4.04
CA ALA A 223 -2.58 -3.00 4.55
C ALA A 223 -1.61 -4.06 3.99
N ALA A 224 -1.26 -3.97 2.70
CA ALA A 224 -0.27 -4.85 2.08
C ALA A 224 1.14 -4.66 2.67
N LEU A 225 1.55 -3.41 2.94
CA LEU A 225 2.83 -3.12 3.60
C LEU A 225 2.91 -3.72 5.01
N ALA A 226 1.82 -3.70 5.78
CA ALA A 226 1.75 -4.35 7.09
C ALA A 226 1.97 -5.87 6.96
N SER A 227 1.37 -6.53 5.96
CA SER A 227 1.57 -7.95 5.71
C SER A 227 3.01 -8.29 5.29
N ILE A 228 3.62 -7.45 4.45
CA ILE A 228 5.05 -7.61 4.07
C ILE A 228 5.96 -7.43 5.29
N GLY A 229 5.63 -6.48 6.18
CA GLY A 229 6.34 -6.28 7.45
C GLY A 229 6.27 -7.51 8.36
N GLU A 230 5.12 -8.17 8.42
CA GLU A 230 4.91 -9.43 9.15
C GLU A 230 5.75 -10.56 8.54
N GLU A 231 5.68 -10.78 7.22
CA GLU A 231 6.46 -11.81 6.51
C GLU A 231 7.98 -11.62 6.68
N SER A 232 8.45 -10.38 6.74
CA SER A 232 9.87 -10.05 6.96
C SER A 232 10.31 -10.10 8.43
N GLY A 233 9.40 -10.38 9.38
CA GLY A 233 9.67 -10.43 10.81
C GLY A 233 9.94 -9.07 11.46
N GLN A 234 9.57 -7.96 10.81
CA GLN A 234 9.71 -6.59 11.32
C GLN A 234 8.50 -6.14 12.15
N ILE A 235 7.35 -6.77 11.94
CA ILE A 235 6.07 -6.47 12.60
C ILE A 235 5.53 -7.80 13.16
N ASP A 236 5.04 -7.77 14.40
CA ASP A 236 4.40 -8.94 15.01
C ASP A 236 3.07 -9.27 14.31
N PRO A 237 2.68 -10.57 14.21
CA PRO A 237 1.39 -10.96 13.62
C PRO A 237 0.18 -10.25 14.23
N LEU A 238 0.18 -9.98 15.54
CA LEU A 238 -0.89 -9.24 16.20
C LEU A 238 -0.91 -7.77 15.76
N GLU A 239 0.25 -7.13 15.72
CA GLU A 239 0.38 -5.74 15.27
C GLU A 239 -0.09 -5.58 13.81
N SER A 240 0.33 -6.49 12.93
CA SER A 240 -0.09 -6.51 11.52
C SER A 240 -1.60 -6.65 11.39
N ARG A 241 -2.22 -7.53 12.19
CA ARG A 241 -3.68 -7.72 12.24
C ARG A 241 -4.39 -6.43 12.68
N ILE A 242 -3.94 -5.80 13.75
CA ILE A 242 -4.51 -4.55 14.27
C ILE A 242 -4.44 -3.46 13.21
N ILE A 243 -3.30 -3.31 12.52
CA ILE A 243 -3.14 -2.32 11.45
C ILE A 243 -4.15 -2.57 10.32
N ARG A 244 -4.28 -3.80 9.85
CA ARG A 244 -5.26 -4.16 8.80
C ARG A 244 -6.69 -3.87 9.23
N ASN A 245 -7.06 -4.26 10.44
CA ASN A 245 -8.39 -4.01 10.99
C ASN A 245 -8.67 -2.52 11.15
N LEU A 246 -7.72 -1.74 11.65
CA LEU A 246 -7.84 -0.28 11.77
C LEU A 246 -8.09 0.38 10.40
N LEU A 247 -7.42 -0.07 9.34
CA LEU A 247 -7.61 0.44 7.99
C LEU A 247 -8.99 0.08 7.42
N ALA A 248 -9.53 -1.09 7.80
CA ALA A 248 -10.88 -1.54 7.42
C ALA A 248 -11.98 -0.91 8.27
N PHE A 249 -11.68 -0.53 9.52
CA PHE A 249 -12.60 -0.07 10.55
C PHE A 249 -13.54 1.07 10.10
N GLY A 250 -13.04 1.99 9.29
CA GLY A 250 -13.84 3.11 8.77
C GLY A 250 -14.93 2.73 7.75
N ALA A 251 -14.93 1.48 7.25
CA ALA A 251 -15.96 0.97 6.35
C ALA A 251 -17.03 0.15 7.07
N ILE A 252 -16.75 -0.32 8.29
CA ILE A 252 -17.64 -1.14 9.12
C ILE A 252 -18.71 -0.25 9.76
N LYS A 253 -19.93 -0.74 9.83
CA LYS A 253 -21.07 -0.07 10.49
C LYS A 253 -21.41 -0.76 11.80
N VAL A 254 -22.15 -0.08 12.64
CA VAL A 254 -22.66 -0.62 13.91
C VAL A 254 -23.49 -1.89 13.71
N GLU A 255 -24.30 -1.94 12.63
CA GLU A 255 -25.12 -3.12 12.29
C GLU A 255 -24.30 -4.39 12.02
N ASP A 256 -23.03 -4.24 11.62
CA ASP A 256 -22.15 -5.37 11.31
C ASP A 256 -21.58 -6.03 12.57
N ILE A 257 -21.54 -5.32 13.71
CA ILE A 257 -20.92 -5.79 14.95
C ILE A 257 -21.89 -5.90 16.14
N MET A 258 -23.06 -5.26 16.07
CA MET A 258 -24.03 -5.24 17.17
C MET A 258 -24.50 -6.63 17.57
N THR A 259 -24.82 -6.83 18.83
CA THR A 259 -25.63 -7.95 19.30
C THR A 259 -27.08 -7.76 18.84
N PRO A 260 -27.62 -8.64 17.97
CA PRO A 260 -28.95 -8.47 17.42
C PRO A 260 -30.06 -8.58 18.49
N ARG A 261 -31.18 -7.87 18.24
CA ARG A 261 -32.40 -7.91 19.11
C ARG A 261 -32.83 -9.32 19.49
N SER A 262 -32.72 -10.29 18.57
CA SER A 262 -33.17 -11.66 18.76
C SER A 262 -32.46 -12.43 19.87
N VAL A 263 -31.23 -12.01 20.21
CA VAL A 263 -30.42 -12.61 21.28
C VAL A 263 -30.11 -11.64 22.42
N MET A 264 -30.60 -10.40 22.32
CA MET A 264 -30.42 -9.37 23.34
C MET A 264 -31.17 -9.75 24.61
N LEU A 265 -30.48 -9.72 25.75
CA LEU A 265 -31.08 -9.93 27.07
C LEU A 265 -31.52 -8.59 27.63
N ALA A 266 -32.81 -8.38 27.77
CA ALA A 266 -33.42 -7.20 28.39
C ALA A 266 -34.55 -7.61 29.36
N PHE A 267 -34.85 -6.74 30.32
CA PHE A 267 -35.88 -7.01 31.34
C PHE A 267 -36.91 -5.89 31.43
N GLU A 268 -38.12 -6.24 31.81
CA GLU A 268 -39.19 -5.26 32.08
C GLU A 268 -38.82 -4.39 33.29
N GLU A 269 -38.91 -3.06 33.15
CA GLU A 269 -38.44 -2.13 34.19
C GLU A 269 -39.21 -2.19 35.49
N ASN A 270 -40.46 -2.63 35.46
CA ASN A 270 -41.33 -2.78 36.64
C ASN A 270 -41.06 -4.06 37.44
N LYS A 271 -40.28 -5.01 36.88
CA LYS A 271 -39.89 -6.21 37.63
C LYS A 271 -39.03 -5.84 38.85
N THR A 272 -39.21 -6.60 39.91
CA THR A 272 -38.36 -6.49 41.10
C THR A 272 -36.99 -7.16 40.91
N VAL A 273 -36.02 -6.78 41.71
CA VAL A 273 -34.69 -7.46 41.73
C VAL A 273 -34.84 -8.94 42.05
N ALA A 274 -35.80 -9.32 42.92
CA ALA A 274 -36.08 -10.71 43.22
C ALA A 274 -36.54 -11.52 42.03
N GLU A 275 -37.50 -11.00 41.25
CA GLU A 275 -37.99 -11.63 40.03
C GLU A 275 -36.91 -11.78 38.97
N LEU A 276 -36.09 -10.74 38.79
CA LEU A 276 -34.95 -10.79 37.86
C LEU A 276 -33.96 -11.91 38.23
N LEU A 277 -33.61 -12.03 39.51
CA LEU A 277 -32.70 -13.07 39.99
C LEU A 277 -33.29 -14.48 39.99
N VAL A 278 -34.62 -14.62 40.06
CA VAL A 278 -35.31 -15.89 39.86
C VAL A 278 -35.33 -16.28 38.39
N ASP A 279 -35.66 -15.34 37.49
CA ASP A 279 -35.63 -15.58 36.04
C ASP A 279 -34.25 -15.93 35.52
N ARG A 280 -33.23 -15.29 36.11
CA ARG A 280 -31.81 -15.48 35.73
C ARG A 280 -30.91 -15.55 36.96
N PRO A 281 -30.77 -16.74 37.57
CA PRO A 281 -29.94 -16.93 38.77
C PRO A 281 -28.46 -16.62 38.56
N LYS A 282 -27.99 -16.74 37.30
CA LYS A 282 -26.63 -16.35 36.86
C LYS A 282 -26.72 -15.18 35.88
N LEU A 283 -26.34 -14.01 36.34
CA LEU A 283 -26.21 -12.83 35.50
C LEU A 283 -24.84 -12.87 34.83
N THR A 284 -24.78 -13.16 33.54
CA THR A 284 -23.54 -13.18 32.76
C THR A 284 -23.10 -11.76 32.41
N PHE A 285 -24.04 -10.91 31.99
CA PHE A 285 -23.71 -9.57 31.53
C PHE A 285 -23.64 -8.53 32.64
N SER A 286 -22.69 -7.59 32.54
CA SER A 286 -22.47 -6.52 33.52
C SER A 286 -23.52 -5.43 33.44
N ARG A 287 -24.12 -5.17 32.27
CA ARG A 287 -25.13 -4.15 31.99
C ARG A 287 -26.36 -4.81 31.35
N LEU A 288 -27.50 -4.58 31.92
CA LEU A 288 -28.75 -5.21 31.54
C LEU A 288 -29.72 -4.13 31.08
N PRO A 289 -30.06 -4.02 29.79
CA PRO A 289 -31.08 -3.10 29.29
C PRO A 289 -32.42 -3.39 29.92
N ILE A 290 -33.20 -2.33 30.21
CA ILE A 290 -34.59 -2.42 30.71
C ILE A 290 -35.53 -1.70 29.76
N TYR A 291 -36.76 -2.21 29.65
CA TYR A 291 -37.79 -1.70 28.75
C TYR A 291 -39.11 -1.55 29.47
N ASP A 292 -40.01 -0.71 28.93
CA ASP A 292 -41.37 -0.53 29.39
C ASP A 292 -42.36 -1.07 28.35
N GLY A 293 -43.02 -2.18 28.68
CA GLY A 293 -44.04 -2.86 27.88
C GLY A 293 -43.48 -3.58 26.63
N ASP A 294 -42.78 -2.90 25.77
CA ASP A 294 -42.20 -3.48 24.53
C ASP A 294 -40.71 -3.30 24.46
N LEU A 295 -40.03 -4.27 23.84
CA LEU A 295 -38.58 -4.22 23.57
C LEU A 295 -38.15 -3.02 22.67
N ASP A 296 -39.10 -2.44 21.93
CA ASP A 296 -38.81 -1.20 21.18
C ASP A 296 -38.77 0.04 22.08
N ASN A 297 -39.30 -0.06 23.31
CA ASN A 297 -39.31 1.01 24.30
C ASN A 297 -38.23 0.76 25.40
N ILE A 298 -36.97 0.72 25.03
CA ILE A 298 -35.86 0.64 26.00
C ILE A 298 -35.79 1.97 26.73
N THR A 299 -35.88 1.94 28.05
CA THR A 299 -35.90 3.15 28.91
C THR A 299 -34.58 3.42 29.60
N GLY A 300 -33.69 2.40 29.68
CA GLY A 300 -32.38 2.53 30.34
C GLY A 300 -31.70 1.19 30.52
N PHE A 301 -30.74 1.13 31.43
CA PHE A 301 -30.08 -0.10 31.85
C PHE A 301 -29.82 -0.13 33.34
N VAL A 302 -29.65 -1.34 33.89
CA VAL A 302 -29.21 -1.55 35.27
C VAL A 302 -27.86 -2.28 35.32
N LEU A 303 -27.08 -2.07 36.37
CA LEU A 303 -25.83 -2.77 36.57
C LEU A 303 -26.03 -4.08 37.37
N LYS A 304 -25.36 -5.15 36.94
CA LYS A 304 -25.28 -6.41 37.68
C LYS A 304 -24.83 -6.18 39.15
N THR A 305 -23.86 -5.31 39.36
CA THR A 305 -23.35 -4.96 40.68
C THR A 305 -24.42 -4.38 41.60
N ASP A 306 -25.30 -3.49 41.06
CA ASP A 306 -26.40 -2.87 41.82
C ASP A 306 -27.44 -3.94 42.20
N MET A 307 -27.68 -4.91 41.35
CA MET A 307 -28.58 -6.04 41.66
C MET A 307 -28.05 -6.95 42.74
N LEU A 308 -26.73 -7.21 42.71
CA LEU A 308 -26.08 -8.01 43.76
C LEU A 308 -26.00 -7.27 45.10
N LEU A 309 -25.76 -5.97 45.07
CA LEU A 309 -25.80 -5.12 46.29
C LEU A 309 -27.23 -5.04 46.86
N ALA A 310 -28.25 -4.94 46.05
CA ALA A 310 -29.65 -4.98 46.48
C ALA A 310 -30.00 -6.30 47.18
N LYS A 311 -29.41 -7.42 46.72
CA LYS A 311 -29.55 -8.72 47.38
C LYS A 311 -28.91 -8.73 48.77
N VAL A 312 -27.71 -8.20 48.94
CA VAL A 312 -27.00 -8.11 50.18
C VAL A 312 -27.72 -7.18 51.18
N ASN A 313 -28.25 -6.07 50.69
CA ASN A 313 -28.96 -5.05 51.48
C ASN A 313 -30.42 -5.35 51.74
N HIS A 314 -30.89 -6.56 51.47
CA HIS A 314 -32.31 -6.97 51.62
C HIS A 314 -33.33 -6.10 50.85
N ALA A 315 -32.87 -5.46 49.75
CA ALA A 315 -33.68 -4.55 48.94
C ALA A 315 -34.24 -5.23 47.64
N MET A 316 -34.35 -6.55 47.64
CA MET A 316 -34.77 -7.34 46.47
C MET A 316 -36.21 -7.05 46.02
N HIS A 317 -37.08 -6.48 46.89
CA HIS A 317 -38.46 -6.10 46.58
C HIS A 317 -38.55 -4.82 45.76
N LYS A 318 -37.45 -4.09 45.54
CA LYS A 318 -37.45 -2.84 44.80
C LYS A 318 -37.52 -3.13 43.29
N PRO A 319 -38.31 -2.31 42.53
CA PRO A 319 -38.37 -2.43 41.07
C PRO A 319 -37.05 -1.96 40.43
N LEU A 320 -36.77 -2.48 39.21
CA LEU A 320 -35.56 -2.16 38.47
C LEU A 320 -35.45 -0.66 38.13
N THR A 321 -36.60 0.04 38.02
CA THR A 321 -36.66 1.49 37.80
C THR A 321 -35.87 2.30 38.83
N GLN A 322 -35.73 1.82 40.08
CA GLN A 322 -34.96 2.49 41.12
C GLN A 322 -33.45 2.42 40.91
N PHE A 323 -32.95 1.53 40.07
CA PHE A 323 -31.55 1.31 39.73
C PHE A 323 -31.25 1.73 38.31
N LYS A 324 -32.25 2.30 37.61
CA LYS A 324 -32.18 2.71 36.21
C LYS A 324 -31.10 3.78 36.00
N ARG A 325 -30.31 3.57 34.93
CA ARG A 325 -29.35 4.52 34.39
C ARG A 325 -29.73 4.83 32.95
N ASP A 326 -29.43 6.04 32.48
CA ASP A 326 -29.72 6.48 31.13
C ASP A 326 -28.88 5.69 30.11
N ILE A 327 -29.50 5.33 29.00
CA ILE A 327 -28.86 4.61 27.90
C ILE A 327 -28.84 5.47 26.64
N THR A 328 -27.76 5.35 25.88
CA THR A 328 -27.58 6.10 24.63
C THR A 328 -28.13 5.29 23.46
N PHE A 329 -28.76 5.97 22.50
CA PHE A 329 -29.22 5.38 21.25
C PHE A 329 -28.32 5.81 20.11
N VAL A 330 -27.99 4.85 19.22
CA VAL A 330 -27.14 5.06 18.03
C VAL A 330 -27.79 4.44 16.81
N PHE A 331 -27.59 5.04 15.64
CA PHE A 331 -28.13 4.49 14.40
C PHE A 331 -27.35 3.26 13.93
N SER A 332 -28.05 2.24 13.45
CA SER A 332 -27.45 0.99 12.95
C SER A 332 -26.46 1.23 11.80
N LYS A 333 -26.71 2.24 10.96
CA LYS A 333 -25.86 2.62 9.83
C LYS A 333 -24.71 3.56 10.20
N MET A 334 -24.56 3.96 11.47
CA MET A 334 -23.44 4.75 11.95
C MET A 334 -22.13 4.01 11.67
N LYS A 335 -21.08 4.76 11.28
CA LYS A 335 -19.73 4.17 11.10
C LYS A 335 -19.12 3.84 12.46
N LEU A 336 -18.36 2.77 12.49
CA LEU A 336 -17.77 2.27 13.73
C LEU A 336 -16.76 3.26 14.36
N PHE A 337 -16.10 4.07 13.54
CA PHE A 337 -15.21 5.15 14.02
C PHE A 337 -15.99 6.23 14.78
N ASP A 338 -17.16 6.64 14.27
CA ASP A 338 -17.99 7.65 14.89
C ASP A 338 -18.58 7.13 16.20
N LEU A 339 -18.94 5.84 16.23
CA LEU A 339 -19.38 5.17 17.45
C LEU A 339 -18.27 5.13 18.51
N LEU A 340 -17.06 4.73 18.14
CA LEU A 340 -15.92 4.66 19.06
C LEU A 340 -15.64 6.04 19.67
N GLU A 341 -15.60 7.09 18.86
CA GLU A 341 -15.39 8.47 19.32
C GLU A 341 -16.51 8.90 20.29
N LEU A 342 -17.78 8.61 19.96
CA LEU A 342 -18.92 8.89 20.81
C LEU A 342 -18.81 8.19 22.16
N MET A 343 -18.48 6.89 22.15
CA MET A 343 -18.37 6.08 23.36
C MET A 343 -17.24 6.54 24.27
N LEU A 344 -16.07 6.83 23.71
CA LEU A 344 -14.92 7.30 24.49
C LEU A 344 -15.16 8.71 25.06
N LYS A 345 -15.67 9.64 24.25
CA LYS A 345 -15.91 11.05 24.67
C LYS A 345 -16.93 11.13 25.80
N ASN A 346 -17.99 10.35 25.72
CA ASN A 346 -19.09 10.39 26.70
C ASN A 346 -18.99 9.28 27.77
N ARG A 347 -17.92 8.48 27.79
CA ARG A 347 -17.68 7.37 28.73
C ARG A 347 -18.84 6.34 28.71
N ILE A 348 -19.33 6.04 27.52
CA ILE A 348 -20.42 5.09 27.29
C ILE A 348 -19.82 3.72 27.04
N HIS A 349 -20.36 2.69 27.70
CA HIS A 349 -19.92 1.31 27.53
C HIS A 349 -20.96 0.44 26.84
N ILE A 350 -22.21 0.91 26.72
CA ILE A 350 -23.31 0.22 26.08
C ILE A 350 -24.21 1.25 25.38
N ALA A 351 -24.66 0.95 24.18
CA ALA A 351 -25.64 1.74 23.45
C ALA A 351 -26.68 0.85 22.79
N ILE A 352 -27.91 1.33 22.69
CA ILE A 352 -28.97 0.67 21.93
C ILE A 352 -28.87 1.09 20.47
N THR A 353 -28.88 0.11 19.59
CA THR A 353 -28.87 0.34 18.16
C THR A 353 -30.28 0.40 17.60
N VAL A 354 -30.60 1.51 16.93
CA VAL A 354 -31.92 1.73 16.34
C VAL A 354 -31.86 1.81 14.81
N GLY A 355 -32.92 1.41 14.17
CA GLY A 355 -33.11 1.56 12.72
C GLY A 355 -33.57 2.97 12.34
N GLU A 356 -33.84 3.18 11.04
CA GLU A 356 -34.24 4.49 10.49
C GLU A 356 -35.64 4.94 10.98
N TYR A 357 -36.46 3.99 11.40
CA TYR A 357 -37.83 4.28 11.88
C TYR A 357 -37.94 4.25 13.41
N GLY A 358 -36.78 4.16 14.11
CA GLY A 358 -36.75 4.14 15.57
C GLY A 358 -36.91 2.79 16.21
N GLU A 359 -37.08 1.72 15.44
CA GLU A 359 -37.16 0.34 15.97
C GLU A 359 -35.83 -0.11 16.54
N VAL A 360 -35.83 -0.86 17.65
CA VAL A 360 -34.65 -1.43 18.27
C VAL A 360 -34.10 -2.58 17.42
N LYS A 361 -32.91 -2.45 16.88
CA LYS A 361 -32.18 -3.48 16.10
C LYS A 361 -31.36 -4.40 16.99
N GLY A 362 -30.83 -3.88 18.10
CA GLY A 362 -29.96 -4.59 19.00
C GLY A 362 -29.26 -3.67 19.97
N LEU A 363 -28.13 -4.11 20.49
CA LEU A 363 -27.24 -3.30 21.31
C LEU A 363 -25.79 -3.46 20.83
N VAL A 364 -24.96 -2.50 21.18
CA VAL A 364 -23.52 -2.54 20.92
C VAL A 364 -22.78 -2.10 22.17
N THR A 365 -21.69 -2.78 22.47
CA THR A 365 -20.83 -2.47 23.64
C THR A 365 -19.48 -1.92 23.17
N LEU A 366 -18.73 -1.35 24.09
CA LEU A 366 -17.35 -0.90 23.82
C LEU A 366 -16.43 -2.12 23.59
N GLU A 367 -16.76 -3.25 24.21
CA GLU A 367 -16.10 -4.53 24.01
C GLU A 367 -16.21 -4.97 22.53
N ASP A 368 -17.42 -4.97 21.91
CA ASP A 368 -17.63 -5.33 20.49
C ASP A 368 -16.75 -4.47 19.53
N VAL A 369 -16.61 -3.19 19.88
CA VAL A 369 -15.78 -2.25 19.10
C VAL A 369 -14.31 -2.61 19.20
N PHE A 370 -13.81 -2.96 20.39
CA PHE A 370 -12.43 -3.38 20.57
C PHE A 370 -12.15 -4.76 19.98
N GLU A 371 -13.06 -5.72 20.08
CA GLU A 371 -12.96 -7.03 19.45
C GLU A 371 -12.77 -6.89 17.93
N THR A 372 -13.57 -6.02 17.31
CA THR A 372 -13.45 -5.72 15.88
C THR A 372 -12.09 -5.09 15.53
N LEU A 373 -11.59 -4.20 16.38
CA LEU A 373 -10.29 -3.55 16.18
C LEU A 373 -9.13 -4.53 16.33
N LEU A 374 -9.17 -5.35 17.37
CA LEU A 374 -8.12 -6.32 17.67
C LEU A 374 -8.19 -7.55 16.75
N GLY A 375 -9.39 -7.85 16.20
CA GLY A 375 -9.66 -9.07 15.44
C GLY A 375 -9.60 -10.33 16.31
N LEU A 376 -9.96 -10.18 17.58
CA LEU A 376 -9.98 -11.23 18.62
C LEU A 376 -11.28 -11.09 19.40
N GLU A 377 -11.94 -12.19 19.70
CA GLU A 377 -13.05 -12.23 20.66
C GLU A 377 -12.49 -12.07 22.09
N ILE A 378 -13.08 -11.14 22.83
CA ILE A 378 -12.77 -10.91 24.25
C ILE A 378 -13.75 -11.75 25.06
N VAL A 379 -13.33 -12.95 25.42
CA VAL A 379 -14.15 -13.92 26.17
C VAL A 379 -13.92 -13.75 27.66
N ASP A 380 -14.98 -13.50 28.43
CA ASP A 380 -14.94 -13.51 29.89
C ASP A 380 -14.97 -14.96 30.43
N GLU A 381 -14.36 -15.23 31.56
CA GLU A 381 -14.28 -16.56 32.20
C GLU A 381 -15.64 -17.24 32.44
N ILE A 382 -16.74 -16.46 32.38
CA ILE A 382 -18.09 -16.90 32.64
C ILE A 382 -18.90 -17.10 31.34
N ASP A 383 -18.41 -16.62 30.20
CA ASP A 383 -19.14 -16.64 28.95
C ASP A 383 -19.23 -18.06 28.37
N ARG A 384 -20.47 -18.46 28.06
CA ARG A 384 -20.77 -19.75 27.43
C ARG A 384 -20.89 -19.67 25.90
N VAL A 385 -20.98 -18.48 25.38
CA VAL A 385 -21.14 -18.18 23.95
C VAL A 385 -20.11 -17.13 23.61
N GLU A 386 -19.18 -17.49 22.79
CA GLU A 386 -18.08 -16.62 22.38
C GLU A 386 -18.55 -15.51 21.42
N ASP A 387 -19.48 -15.82 20.51
CA ASP A 387 -20.00 -14.89 19.50
C ASP A 387 -21.54 -14.85 19.51
N MET A 388 -22.12 -13.73 19.97
CA MET A 388 -23.57 -13.52 20.02
C MET A 388 -24.19 -13.37 18.63
N GLN A 389 -23.44 -12.92 17.62
CA GLN A 389 -23.91 -12.85 16.24
C GLN A 389 -24.00 -14.26 15.63
N ALA A 390 -23.01 -15.10 15.88
CA ALA A 390 -23.04 -16.50 15.46
C ALA A 390 -24.22 -17.22 16.09
N LEU A 391 -24.50 -16.97 17.37
CA LEU A 391 -25.70 -17.50 18.05
C LEU A 391 -26.98 -17.02 17.37
N ALA A 392 -27.09 -15.73 17.05
CA ALA A 392 -28.26 -15.17 16.37
C ALA A 392 -28.50 -15.82 14.99
N ARG A 393 -27.43 -16.03 14.22
CA ARG A 393 -27.47 -16.73 12.92
C ARG A 393 -27.94 -18.18 13.09
N GLN A 394 -27.40 -18.93 14.05
CA GLN A 394 -27.84 -20.30 14.34
C GLN A 394 -29.33 -20.37 14.75
N MET A 395 -29.81 -19.41 15.56
CA MET A 395 -31.21 -19.34 15.94
C MET A 395 -32.09 -19.04 14.74
N MET A 396 -31.67 -18.18 13.85
CA MET A 396 -32.36 -17.87 12.59
C MET A 396 -32.45 -19.13 11.71
N ASP A 397 -31.33 -19.82 11.48
CA ASP A 397 -31.28 -21.04 10.66
C ASP A 397 -32.23 -22.10 11.20
N ARG A 398 -32.23 -22.37 12.51
CA ARG A 398 -33.17 -23.29 13.16
C ARG A 398 -34.64 -22.85 12.99
N ARG A 399 -34.90 -21.53 12.98
CA ARG A 399 -36.25 -20.99 12.76
C ARG A 399 -36.69 -21.19 11.31
N VAL A 400 -35.82 -20.93 10.35
CA VAL A 400 -36.04 -21.12 8.91
C VAL A 400 -36.33 -22.60 8.61
N GLU A 401 -35.52 -23.52 9.14
CA GLU A 401 -35.73 -24.95 9.02
C GLU A 401 -37.11 -25.38 9.60
N ARG A 402 -37.46 -24.88 10.79
CA ARG A 402 -38.72 -25.20 11.45
C ARG A 402 -39.96 -24.68 10.68
N LEU A 403 -39.84 -23.55 9.98
CA LEU A 403 -40.87 -22.94 9.17
C LEU A 403 -40.88 -23.44 7.72
N GLY A 404 -39.96 -24.31 7.33
CA GLY A 404 -39.86 -24.84 5.96
C GLY A 404 -39.56 -23.79 4.88
N MET A 405 -39.05 -22.61 5.29
CA MET A 405 -38.65 -21.56 4.35
C MET A 405 -37.29 -21.90 3.77
N LYS A 406 -37.13 -21.77 2.43
CA LYS A 406 -35.81 -21.78 1.77
C LYS A 406 -35.39 -20.32 1.56
N LEU A 407 -34.24 -19.92 2.12
CA LEU A 407 -33.60 -18.68 1.81
C LEU A 407 -32.85 -18.75 0.47
#